data_c92f6bafcef758a4f02b5319416c43d6
#
_entry.id   c92f6bafcef758a4f02b5319416c43d6
#
_cell.length_a   1.000
_cell.length_b   1.000
_cell.length_c   1.000
_cell.angle_alpha   90.00
_cell.angle_beta   90.00
_cell.angle_gamma   90.00
#
_symmetry.space_group_name_H-M   'P 1'
#
loop_
_entity.id
_entity.type
_entity.pdbx_description
1 polymer ?
#
loop_
_entity_poly.entity_id
_entity_poly.type
_entity_poly.pdbx_seq_one_letter_code
_entity_poly.pdbx_strand_id
1 'polypeptide(L)'
;MYLGVVSILLPVQVEAFDPANKEINLAVVTGTSAVFATLFNPIGGVLSDRTRSRWGRRNPWMIGGALAALAFLGLMGFASALWILVVGWCAAQAMGNVYQAAITATVPDRVPAERRGSASAVMGIAQSVGMVAGSIVAARFVGDLELGYLLFGAALVVAAVLFASLTHDPRGDELPAAEPAGGGLAAQLKGFGSALKSRDFTWAFTSRAFMMMGFFLIMGYQAYILADYIELPDGLAPTDAIPMLVIANTVLTVICTSIIGPISDRIAKRRPFVLIAGVIAAAATVVPVLVPTLTGMFVWAAIGGAAFGVFMAADHAIVTLVLPKQEDAARDLGVLNIANAGPQIIAPFVAGTIVVSLGGYMYLFVIGAVFSSSAPWPSPG
;
A
#
# COMPACT_ATOMS: atom_id res chain seq x y z
N MET A 1 -9.78 1.88 5.09
CA MET A 1 -9.24 2.05 6.43
C MET A 1 -7.79 2.56 6.40
N TYR A 2 -6.79 1.79 5.96
CA TYR A 2 -5.37 2.19 6.01
C TYR A 2 -5.08 3.58 5.43
N LEU A 3 -5.55 3.87 4.22
CA LEU A 3 -5.28 5.14 3.58
C LEU A 3 -5.82 6.33 4.40
N GLY A 4 -7.07 6.23 4.88
CA GLY A 4 -7.65 7.31 5.68
C GLY A 4 -6.90 7.56 6.99
N VAL A 5 -6.46 6.48 7.65
CA VAL A 5 -5.66 6.61 8.88
C VAL A 5 -4.29 7.21 8.58
N VAL A 6 -3.54 6.62 7.64
CA VAL A 6 -2.15 7.03 7.37
C VAL A 6 -2.05 8.42 6.76
N SER A 7 -2.99 8.79 5.88
CA SER A 7 -2.89 10.05 5.15
C SER A 7 -3.59 11.22 5.84
N ILE A 8 -4.47 10.97 6.82
CA ILE A 8 -5.27 12.03 7.45
C ILE A 8 -5.19 11.98 8.98
N LEU A 9 -5.74 10.94 9.63
CA LEU A 9 -5.88 10.93 11.09
C LEU A 9 -4.53 10.88 11.81
N LEU A 10 -3.64 10.04 11.34
CA LEU A 10 -2.31 9.85 11.94
C LEU A 10 -1.42 11.10 11.86
N PRO A 11 -1.25 11.76 10.69
CA PRO A 11 -0.52 13.02 10.61
C PRO A 11 -1.06 14.10 11.54
N VAL A 12 -2.39 14.29 11.58
CA VAL A 12 -3.03 15.28 12.46
C VAL A 12 -2.74 14.97 13.92
N GLN A 13 -2.84 13.71 14.34
CA GLN A 13 -2.58 13.33 15.72
C GLN A 13 -1.10 13.46 16.09
N VAL A 14 -0.17 13.10 15.18
CA VAL A 14 1.27 13.26 15.39
C VAL A 14 1.63 14.73 15.55
N GLU A 15 1.10 15.61 14.71
CA GLU A 15 1.29 17.06 14.81
C GLU A 15 0.74 17.63 16.11
N ALA A 16 -0.40 17.12 16.59
CA ALA A 16 -0.99 17.55 17.88
C ALA A 16 -0.10 17.19 19.08
N PHE A 17 0.69 16.10 19.01
CA PHE A 17 1.61 15.72 20.09
C PHE A 17 2.93 16.51 20.07
N ASP A 18 3.49 16.75 18.91
CA ASP A 18 4.78 17.44 18.76
C ASP A 18 4.85 18.16 17.41
N PRO A 19 4.33 19.39 17.34
CA PRO A 19 4.35 20.18 16.11
C PRO A 19 5.75 20.49 15.58
N ALA A 20 6.75 20.58 16.50
CA ALA A 20 8.11 20.94 16.14
C ALA A 20 8.88 19.82 15.42
N ASN A 21 8.52 18.55 15.69
CA ASN A 21 9.19 17.38 15.12
C ASN A 21 8.20 16.48 14.36
N LYS A 22 7.09 17.03 13.87
CA LYS A 22 5.99 16.26 13.26
C LYS A 22 6.43 15.36 12.11
N GLU A 23 7.39 15.81 11.29
CA GLU A 23 7.88 15.06 10.14
C GLU A 23 8.68 13.82 10.54
N ILE A 24 9.59 13.96 11.51
CA ILE A 24 10.39 12.83 12.02
C ILE A 24 9.49 11.86 12.79
N ASN A 25 8.60 12.38 13.61
CA ASN A 25 7.67 11.58 14.39
C ASN A 25 6.73 10.77 13.47
N LEU A 26 6.22 11.37 12.39
CA LEU A 26 5.43 10.66 11.38
C LEU A 26 6.26 9.58 10.66
N ALA A 27 7.52 9.88 10.33
CA ALA A 27 8.44 8.90 9.76
C ALA A 27 8.62 7.69 10.68
N VAL A 28 8.84 7.92 11.97
CA VAL A 28 9.00 6.85 12.97
C VAL A 28 7.74 6.00 13.08
N VAL A 29 6.56 6.64 13.22
CA VAL A 29 5.29 5.92 13.37
C VAL A 29 4.98 5.09 12.12
N THR A 30 5.07 5.70 10.93
CA THR A 30 4.68 5.04 9.68
C THR A 30 5.73 4.04 9.20
N GLY A 31 7.01 4.38 9.25
CA GLY A 31 8.11 3.51 8.84
C GLY A 31 8.24 2.27 9.73
N THR A 32 8.18 2.44 11.07
CA THR A 32 8.21 1.31 11.99
C THR A 32 7.00 0.39 11.79
N SER A 33 5.80 0.94 11.65
CA SER A 33 4.60 0.15 11.45
C SER A 33 4.61 -0.63 10.14
N ALA A 34 5.26 -0.12 9.08
CA ALA A 34 5.40 -0.81 7.80
C ALA A 34 6.26 -2.07 7.92
N VAL A 35 7.23 -2.11 8.84
CA VAL A 35 7.98 -3.34 9.18
C VAL A 35 7.02 -4.39 9.73
N PHE A 36 6.16 -4.02 10.69
CA PHE A 36 5.16 -4.94 11.25
C PHE A 36 4.17 -5.41 10.19
N ALA A 37 3.68 -4.52 9.33
CA ALA A 37 2.81 -4.89 8.21
C ALA A 37 3.47 -5.94 7.31
N THR A 38 4.73 -5.73 6.95
CA THR A 38 5.48 -6.62 6.06
C THR A 38 5.73 -7.99 6.68
N LEU A 39 6.03 -8.05 7.97
CA LEU A 39 6.29 -9.30 8.68
C LEU A 39 5.00 -10.09 8.98
N PHE A 40 3.95 -9.41 9.41
CA PHE A 40 2.74 -10.07 9.89
C PHE A 40 1.81 -10.54 8.77
N ASN A 41 1.97 -10.05 7.54
CA ASN A 41 1.21 -10.55 6.40
C ASN A 41 1.55 -12.04 6.10
N PRO A 42 2.82 -12.44 5.85
CA PRO A 42 3.16 -13.85 5.64
C PRO A 42 2.94 -14.70 6.90
N ILE A 43 3.19 -14.15 8.09
CA ILE A 43 2.92 -14.87 9.37
C ILE A 43 1.43 -15.19 9.47
N GLY A 44 0.55 -14.23 9.22
CA GLY A 44 -0.91 -14.43 9.22
C GLY A 44 -1.35 -15.46 8.18
N GLY A 45 -0.73 -15.47 7.00
CA GLY A 45 -0.94 -16.50 5.99
C GLY A 45 -0.63 -17.89 6.53
N VAL A 46 0.58 -18.10 7.04
CA VAL A 46 1.02 -19.41 7.59
C VAL A 46 0.17 -19.85 8.77
N LEU A 47 -0.15 -18.93 9.69
CA LEU A 47 -1.00 -19.24 10.85
C LEU A 47 -2.40 -19.67 10.41
N SER A 48 -3.00 -18.94 9.48
CA SER A 48 -4.33 -19.28 8.98
C SER A 48 -4.32 -20.58 8.17
N ASP A 49 -3.25 -20.90 7.44
CA ASP A 49 -3.09 -22.14 6.69
C ASP A 49 -3.04 -23.39 7.59
N ARG A 50 -2.43 -23.27 8.75
CA ARG A 50 -2.27 -24.35 9.71
C ARG A 50 -3.44 -24.52 10.68
N THR A 51 -4.35 -23.56 10.70
CA THR A 51 -5.48 -23.59 11.64
C THR A 51 -6.51 -24.63 11.26
N ARG A 52 -6.87 -25.46 12.24
CA ARG A 52 -7.95 -26.44 12.16
C ARG A 52 -8.99 -26.10 13.20
N SER A 53 -10.01 -25.34 12.79
CA SER A 53 -11.07 -24.87 13.68
C SER A 53 -12.44 -25.30 13.16
N ARG A 54 -13.36 -25.50 14.11
CA ARG A 54 -14.79 -25.72 13.79
C ARG A 54 -15.45 -24.53 13.07
N TRP A 55 -14.85 -23.34 13.16
CA TRP A 55 -15.33 -22.12 12.51
C TRP A 55 -14.69 -21.90 11.13
N GLY A 56 -13.98 -22.91 10.63
CA GLY A 56 -13.20 -22.83 9.40
C GLY A 56 -11.73 -22.48 9.64
N ARG A 57 -10.98 -22.42 8.56
CA ARG A 57 -9.53 -22.16 8.57
C ARG A 57 -9.21 -20.67 8.64
N ARG A 58 -9.97 -19.83 7.91
CA ARG A 58 -9.71 -18.40 7.72
C ARG A 58 -10.52 -17.52 8.67
N ASN A 59 -11.77 -17.88 8.95
CA ASN A 59 -12.69 -17.05 9.74
C ASN A 59 -12.15 -16.65 11.13
N PRO A 60 -11.48 -17.53 11.93
CA PRO A 60 -10.94 -17.14 13.21
C PRO A 60 -9.91 -16.02 13.13
N TRP A 61 -9.05 -16.05 12.10
CA TRP A 61 -8.01 -15.05 11.88
C TRP A 61 -8.57 -13.74 11.32
N MET A 62 -9.62 -13.81 10.50
CA MET A 62 -10.32 -12.62 10.01
C MET A 62 -11.02 -11.89 11.15
N ILE A 63 -11.82 -12.61 11.96
CA ILE A 63 -12.56 -12.00 13.06
C ILE A 63 -11.59 -11.58 14.18
N GLY A 64 -10.68 -12.46 14.58
CA GLY A 64 -9.69 -12.16 15.63
C GLY A 64 -8.75 -11.01 15.26
N GLY A 65 -8.26 -10.99 14.01
CA GLY A 65 -7.43 -9.89 13.50
C GLY A 65 -8.19 -8.56 13.45
N ALA A 66 -9.46 -8.58 13.03
CA ALA A 66 -10.30 -7.38 12.99
C ALA A 66 -10.61 -6.85 14.41
N LEU A 67 -10.94 -7.72 15.37
CA LEU A 67 -11.19 -7.33 16.77
C LEU A 67 -9.92 -6.78 17.44
N ALA A 68 -8.78 -7.41 17.22
CA ALA A 68 -7.51 -6.91 17.73
C ALA A 68 -7.14 -5.56 17.09
N ALA A 69 -7.34 -5.40 15.77
CA ALA A 69 -7.12 -4.12 15.09
C ALA A 69 -8.05 -3.03 15.63
N LEU A 70 -9.33 -3.32 15.92
CA LEU A 70 -10.25 -2.38 16.57
C LEU A 70 -9.72 -1.96 17.96
N ALA A 71 -9.26 -2.90 18.78
CA ALA A 71 -8.75 -2.60 20.11
C ALA A 71 -7.51 -1.68 20.05
N PHE A 72 -6.57 -1.93 19.12
CA PHE A 72 -5.39 -1.10 18.95
C PHE A 72 -5.68 0.24 18.29
N LEU A 73 -6.64 0.33 17.38
CA LEU A 73 -7.12 1.60 16.84
C LEU A 73 -7.82 2.42 17.95
N GLY A 74 -8.59 1.78 18.82
CA GLY A 74 -9.13 2.42 20.00
C GLY A 74 -8.03 2.96 20.93
N LEU A 75 -6.99 2.15 21.20
CA LEU A 75 -5.82 2.60 21.96
C LEU A 75 -5.16 3.85 21.35
N MET A 76 -5.10 3.94 20.03
CA MET A 76 -4.58 5.14 19.34
C MET A 76 -5.48 6.35 19.53
N GLY A 77 -6.81 6.17 19.47
CA GLY A 77 -7.76 7.27 19.69
C GLY A 77 -7.60 7.89 21.07
N PHE A 78 -7.39 7.08 22.10
CA PHE A 78 -7.18 7.52 23.49
C PHE A 78 -5.70 7.71 23.85
N ALA A 79 -4.79 7.76 22.88
CA ALA A 79 -3.38 7.93 23.16
C ALA A 79 -3.10 9.30 23.79
N SER A 80 -2.40 9.31 24.91
CA SER A 80 -1.95 10.51 25.62
C SER A 80 -0.47 10.85 25.37
N ALA A 81 0.23 10.01 24.59
CA ALA A 81 1.64 10.19 24.28
C ALA A 81 1.99 9.53 22.94
N LEU A 82 3.01 10.08 22.26
CA LEU A 82 3.45 9.63 20.95
C LEU A 82 3.84 8.13 20.94
N TRP A 83 4.51 7.62 21.99
CA TRP A 83 4.90 6.22 22.04
C TRP A 83 3.70 5.25 22.06
N ILE A 84 2.57 5.67 22.68
CA ILE A 84 1.33 4.87 22.67
C ILE A 84 0.79 4.80 21.23
N LEU A 85 0.87 5.91 20.50
CA LEU A 85 0.49 5.97 19.10
C LEU A 85 1.35 5.05 18.23
N VAL A 86 2.68 5.06 18.44
CA VAL A 86 3.61 4.16 17.73
C VAL A 86 3.26 2.70 17.99
N VAL A 87 3.12 2.31 19.26
CA VAL A 87 2.80 0.92 19.63
C VAL A 87 1.42 0.52 19.11
N GLY A 88 0.42 1.38 19.30
CA GLY A 88 -0.95 1.16 18.83
C GLY A 88 -1.00 0.95 17.32
N TRP A 89 -0.31 1.81 16.55
CA TRP A 89 -0.29 1.70 15.10
C TRP A 89 0.49 0.47 14.60
N CYS A 90 1.64 0.16 15.19
CA CYS A 90 2.39 -1.06 14.88
C CYS A 90 1.54 -2.33 15.11
N ALA A 91 0.84 -2.38 16.24
CA ALA A 91 -0.01 -3.52 16.57
C ALA A 91 -1.28 -3.57 15.69
N ALA A 92 -1.91 -2.43 15.40
CA ALA A 92 -3.03 -2.36 14.47
C ALA A 92 -2.62 -2.79 13.05
N GLN A 93 -1.43 -2.39 12.58
CA GLN A 93 -0.87 -2.82 11.31
C GLN A 93 -0.59 -4.33 11.29
N ALA A 94 0.00 -4.89 12.35
CA ALA A 94 0.25 -6.31 12.47
C ALA A 94 -1.05 -7.12 12.36
N MET A 95 -2.05 -6.77 13.16
CA MET A 95 -3.34 -7.49 13.20
C MET A 95 -4.17 -7.27 11.93
N GLY A 96 -4.15 -6.06 11.37
CA GLY A 96 -4.79 -5.76 10.09
C GLY A 96 -4.15 -6.54 8.93
N ASN A 97 -2.83 -6.78 8.95
CA ASN A 97 -2.17 -7.61 7.94
C ASN A 97 -2.43 -9.11 8.12
N VAL A 98 -2.61 -9.59 9.35
CA VAL A 98 -3.12 -10.96 9.61
C VAL A 98 -4.52 -11.13 9.03
N TYR A 99 -5.43 -10.17 9.26
CA TYR A 99 -6.74 -10.12 8.62
C TYR A 99 -6.64 -10.12 7.09
N GLN A 100 -5.78 -9.25 6.54
CA GLN A 100 -5.58 -9.11 5.09
C GLN A 100 -5.09 -10.40 4.45
N ALA A 101 -4.14 -11.08 5.08
CA ALA A 101 -3.64 -12.37 4.61
C ALA A 101 -4.74 -13.44 4.58
N ALA A 102 -5.54 -13.51 5.65
CA ALA A 102 -6.64 -14.47 5.74
C ALA A 102 -7.72 -14.22 4.68
N ILE A 103 -8.17 -12.96 4.49
CA ILE A 103 -9.21 -12.65 3.50
C ILE A 103 -8.73 -12.82 2.07
N THR A 104 -7.48 -12.45 1.76
CA THR A 104 -6.92 -12.61 0.41
C THR A 104 -6.81 -14.08 0.01
N ALA A 105 -6.47 -14.96 0.96
CA ALA A 105 -6.38 -16.38 0.74
C ALA A 105 -7.74 -17.06 0.47
N THR A 106 -8.88 -16.39 0.75
CA THR A 106 -10.20 -16.96 0.44
C THR A 106 -10.45 -17.09 -1.05
N VAL A 107 -9.80 -16.27 -1.91
CA VAL A 107 -9.98 -16.35 -3.37
C VAL A 107 -9.45 -17.67 -3.93
N PRO A 108 -8.17 -18.05 -3.73
CA PRO A 108 -7.69 -19.33 -4.21
C PRO A 108 -8.37 -20.54 -3.51
N ASP A 109 -8.81 -20.37 -2.25
CA ASP A 109 -9.41 -21.44 -1.46
C ASP A 109 -10.87 -21.75 -1.87
N ARG A 110 -11.65 -20.72 -2.25
CA ARG A 110 -13.12 -20.85 -2.39
C ARG A 110 -13.62 -20.55 -3.80
N VAL A 111 -12.80 -19.93 -4.66
CA VAL A 111 -13.22 -19.54 -6.01
C VAL A 111 -12.64 -20.50 -7.04
N PRO A 112 -13.49 -21.12 -7.89
CA PRO A 112 -13.03 -21.96 -9.00
C PRO A 112 -12.02 -21.21 -9.90
N ALA A 113 -11.05 -21.95 -10.45
CA ALA A 113 -9.94 -21.36 -11.21
C ALA A 113 -10.42 -20.44 -12.35
N GLU A 114 -11.51 -20.82 -13.03
CA GLU A 114 -12.11 -20.09 -14.15
C GLU A 114 -12.67 -18.72 -13.75
N ARG A 115 -13.05 -18.54 -12.46
CA ARG A 115 -13.67 -17.33 -11.93
C ARG A 115 -12.75 -16.50 -11.06
N ARG A 116 -11.51 -16.95 -10.80
CA ARG A 116 -10.55 -16.22 -9.95
C ARG A 116 -10.20 -14.84 -10.51
N GLY A 117 -10.11 -14.71 -11.83
CA GLY A 117 -9.90 -13.42 -12.48
C GLY A 117 -11.00 -12.41 -12.19
N SER A 118 -12.26 -12.81 -12.31
CA SER A 118 -13.42 -11.96 -11.99
C SER A 118 -13.46 -11.60 -10.50
N ALA A 119 -13.19 -12.56 -9.62
CA ALA A 119 -13.14 -12.31 -8.18
C ALA A 119 -12.03 -11.29 -7.82
N SER A 120 -10.84 -11.44 -8.40
CA SER A 120 -9.74 -10.48 -8.20
C SER A 120 -10.07 -9.09 -8.73
N ALA A 121 -10.77 -8.98 -9.85
CA ALA A 121 -11.22 -7.69 -10.40
C ALA A 121 -12.22 -7.00 -9.45
N VAL A 122 -13.19 -7.75 -8.90
CA VAL A 122 -14.14 -7.22 -7.91
C VAL A 122 -13.42 -6.78 -6.64
N MET A 123 -12.43 -7.55 -6.16
CA MET A 123 -11.60 -7.13 -5.02
C MET A 123 -10.82 -5.84 -5.30
N GLY A 124 -10.25 -5.68 -6.49
CA GLY A 124 -9.55 -4.46 -6.89
C GLY A 124 -10.47 -3.22 -6.92
N ILE A 125 -11.68 -3.38 -7.46
CA ILE A 125 -12.69 -2.31 -7.43
C ILE A 125 -13.11 -1.97 -6.00
N ALA A 126 -13.40 -2.99 -5.19
CA ALA A 126 -13.77 -2.80 -3.78
C ALA A 126 -12.65 -2.10 -2.99
N GLN A 127 -11.39 -2.45 -3.25
CA GLN A 127 -10.24 -1.79 -2.66
C GLN A 127 -10.16 -0.31 -3.05
N SER A 128 -10.35 0.01 -4.33
CA SER A 128 -10.33 1.38 -4.85
C SER A 128 -11.47 2.22 -4.23
N VAL A 129 -12.69 1.69 -4.19
CA VAL A 129 -13.84 2.33 -3.54
C VAL A 129 -13.57 2.50 -2.04
N GLY A 130 -13.00 1.49 -1.39
CA GLY A 130 -12.64 1.53 0.03
C GLY A 130 -11.56 2.57 0.35
N MET A 131 -10.61 2.82 -0.55
CA MET A 131 -9.60 3.88 -0.40
C MET A 131 -10.25 5.27 -0.43
N VAL A 132 -11.10 5.51 -1.42
CA VAL A 132 -11.85 6.79 -1.56
C VAL A 132 -12.77 6.99 -0.37
N ALA A 133 -13.63 6.03 -0.05
CA ALA A 133 -14.55 6.11 1.09
C ALA A 133 -13.79 6.30 2.41
N GLY A 134 -12.69 5.58 2.60
CA GLY A 134 -11.85 5.71 3.79
C GLY A 134 -11.23 7.10 3.94
N SER A 135 -10.80 7.74 2.86
CA SER A 135 -10.27 9.12 2.92
C SER A 135 -11.37 10.15 3.23
N ILE A 136 -12.56 10.00 2.63
CA ILE A 136 -13.71 10.89 2.91
C ILE A 136 -14.13 10.77 4.38
N VAL A 137 -14.25 9.54 4.87
CA VAL A 137 -14.62 9.30 6.28
C VAL A 137 -13.56 9.87 7.21
N ALA A 138 -12.27 9.63 6.96
CA ALA A 138 -11.19 10.16 7.79
C ALA A 138 -11.23 11.69 7.89
N ALA A 139 -11.45 12.39 6.79
CA ALA A 139 -11.54 13.85 6.77
C ALA A 139 -12.69 14.39 7.64
N ARG A 140 -13.79 13.65 7.78
CA ARG A 140 -14.93 14.04 8.62
C ARG A 140 -14.68 13.91 10.13
N PHE A 141 -13.71 13.06 10.52
CA PHE A 141 -13.42 12.76 11.92
C PHE A 141 -12.08 13.35 12.40
N VAL A 142 -11.53 14.33 11.69
CA VAL A 142 -10.31 15.05 12.11
C VAL A 142 -10.54 15.80 13.44
N GLY A 143 -11.76 16.28 13.68
CA GLY A 143 -12.13 16.95 14.94
C GLY A 143 -12.46 15.98 16.11
N ASP A 144 -12.59 14.68 15.83
CA ASP A 144 -12.87 13.62 16.80
C ASP A 144 -12.12 12.35 16.41
N LEU A 145 -10.82 12.36 16.69
CA LEU A 145 -9.92 11.27 16.32
C LEU A 145 -10.30 9.94 16.97
N GLU A 146 -10.79 9.97 18.22
CA GLU A 146 -11.22 8.79 18.96
C GLU A 146 -12.33 8.06 18.21
N LEU A 147 -13.37 8.79 17.83
CA LEU A 147 -14.48 8.23 17.07
C LEU A 147 -14.05 7.80 15.68
N GLY A 148 -13.16 8.53 15.03
CA GLY A 148 -12.60 8.19 13.73
C GLY A 148 -11.90 6.83 13.73
N TYR A 149 -11.01 6.58 14.68
CA TYR A 149 -10.32 5.30 14.83
C TYR A 149 -11.28 4.16 15.17
N LEU A 150 -12.20 4.38 16.12
CA LEU A 150 -13.20 3.38 16.52
C LEU A 150 -14.12 3.01 15.35
N LEU A 151 -14.52 3.98 14.54
CA LEU A 151 -15.38 3.74 13.37
C LEU A 151 -14.67 2.85 12.34
N PHE A 152 -13.39 3.12 12.05
CA PHE A 152 -12.62 2.28 11.14
C PHE A 152 -12.43 0.86 11.65
N GLY A 153 -12.14 0.70 12.93
CA GLY A 153 -12.03 -0.61 13.56
C GLY A 153 -13.35 -1.36 13.58
N ALA A 154 -14.45 -0.68 13.95
CA ALA A 154 -15.78 -1.26 13.96
C ALA A 154 -16.24 -1.68 12.55
N ALA A 155 -16.00 -0.84 11.53
CA ALA A 155 -16.30 -1.19 10.14
C ALA A 155 -15.54 -2.44 9.68
N LEU A 156 -14.27 -2.60 10.10
CA LEU A 156 -13.49 -3.80 9.80
C LEU A 156 -14.08 -5.04 10.45
N VAL A 157 -14.49 -4.95 11.72
CA VAL A 157 -15.13 -6.07 12.45
C VAL A 157 -16.46 -6.43 11.81
N VAL A 158 -17.31 -5.44 11.51
CA VAL A 158 -18.60 -5.68 10.84
C VAL A 158 -18.38 -6.37 9.49
N ALA A 159 -17.43 -5.91 8.69
CA ALA A 159 -17.11 -6.54 7.41
C ALA A 159 -16.61 -7.98 7.58
N ALA A 160 -15.74 -8.24 8.57
CA ALA A 160 -15.24 -9.58 8.87
C ALA A 160 -16.36 -10.54 9.30
N VAL A 161 -17.23 -10.08 10.20
CA VAL A 161 -18.36 -10.89 10.70
C VAL A 161 -19.38 -11.15 9.58
N LEU A 162 -19.74 -10.13 8.80
CA LEU A 162 -20.65 -10.29 7.65
C LEU A 162 -20.07 -11.27 6.63
N PHE A 163 -18.79 -11.12 6.27
CA PHE A 163 -18.15 -12.05 5.33
C PHE A 163 -18.15 -13.49 5.89
N ALA A 164 -17.77 -13.68 7.15
CA ALA A 164 -17.73 -14.99 7.77
C ALA A 164 -19.13 -15.64 7.92
N SER A 165 -20.18 -14.83 8.11
CA SER A 165 -21.57 -15.33 8.22
C SER A 165 -22.22 -15.64 6.87
N LEU A 166 -21.83 -14.93 5.82
CA LEU A 166 -22.39 -15.07 4.48
C LEU A 166 -21.65 -16.10 3.62
N THR A 167 -20.44 -16.49 4.01
CA THR A 167 -19.59 -17.40 3.23
C THR A 167 -19.24 -18.64 4.04
N HIS A 168 -19.29 -19.80 3.40
CA HIS A 168 -18.84 -21.05 4.03
C HIS A 168 -17.31 -21.13 4.04
N ASP A 169 -16.71 -21.36 5.21
CA ASP A 169 -15.29 -21.65 5.36
C ASP A 169 -15.12 -23.15 5.61
N PRO A 170 -14.44 -23.89 4.70
CA PRO A 170 -14.23 -25.32 4.89
C PRO A 170 -13.57 -25.59 6.24
N ARG A 171 -14.09 -26.58 6.97
CA ARG A 171 -13.52 -26.98 8.26
C ARG A 171 -12.12 -27.55 8.07
N GLY A 172 -11.27 -27.40 9.05
CA GLY A 172 -9.88 -27.85 8.96
C GLY A 172 -9.69 -29.35 8.76
N ASP A 173 -10.73 -30.16 9.05
CA ASP A 173 -10.79 -31.61 8.81
C ASP A 173 -11.20 -31.97 7.38
N GLU A 174 -11.85 -31.05 6.66
CA GLU A 174 -12.28 -31.24 5.26
C GLU A 174 -11.17 -30.94 4.24
N LEU A 175 -10.06 -30.33 4.69
CA LEU A 175 -8.97 -29.90 3.80
C LEU A 175 -7.77 -30.85 3.88
N PRO A 176 -7.07 -31.10 2.76
CA PRO A 176 -5.80 -31.81 2.77
C PRO A 176 -4.82 -31.16 3.75
N ALA A 177 -3.91 -31.96 4.33
CA ALA A 177 -2.84 -31.44 5.15
C ALA A 177 -2.07 -30.36 4.35
N ALA A 178 -1.89 -29.19 4.95
CA ALA A 178 -1.07 -28.14 4.32
C ALA A 178 0.34 -28.71 4.09
N GLU A 179 0.79 -28.69 2.84
CA GLU A 179 2.19 -29.00 2.56
C GLU A 179 3.07 -28.02 3.34
N PRO A 180 4.17 -28.48 3.93
CA PRO A 180 5.10 -27.60 4.61
C PRO A 180 5.53 -26.51 3.62
N ALA A 181 5.30 -25.24 3.94
CA ALA A 181 5.81 -24.14 3.15
C ALA A 181 7.33 -24.35 3.00
N GLY A 182 7.76 -24.70 1.80
CA GLY A 182 9.14 -25.08 1.54
C GLY A 182 10.09 -23.93 1.84
N GLY A 183 10.95 -24.11 2.82
CA GLY A 183 12.05 -23.21 3.15
C GLY A 183 11.70 -22.09 4.11
N GLY A 184 12.33 -22.11 5.30
CA GLY A 184 12.27 -21.01 6.26
C GLY A 184 12.87 -19.71 5.69
N LEU A 185 12.77 -18.62 6.45
CA LEU A 185 13.28 -17.28 6.09
C LEU A 185 14.72 -17.31 5.52
N ALA A 186 15.57 -18.21 6.03
CA ALA A 186 16.94 -18.41 5.54
C ALA A 186 16.99 -18.93 4.08
N ALA A 187 16.06 -19.80 3.68
CA ALA A 187 15.96 -20.29 2.31
C ALA A 187 15.43 -19.20 1.37
N GLN A 188 14.51 -18.37 1.85
CA GLN A 188 14.02 -17.20 1.11
C GLN A 188 15.14 -16.16 0.91
N LEU A 189 15.95 -15.89 1.95
CA LEU A 189 17.09 -14.98 1.87
C LEU A 189 18.20 -15.52 0.93
N LYS A 190 18.46 -16.83 0.96
CA LYS A 190 19.39 -17.46 0.00
C LYS A 190 18.88 -17.40 -1.44
N GLY A 191 17.55 -17.53 -1.63
CA GLY A 191 16.89 -17.38 -2.92
C GLY A 191 16.96 -15.95 -3.47
N PHE A 192 16.95 -14.93 -2.59
CA PHE A 192 17.05 -13.52 -2.95
C PHE A 192 18.29 -13.24 -3.84
N GLY A 193 19.46 -13.68 -3.40
CA GLY A 193 20.70 -13.50 -4.16
C GLY A 193 20.73 -14.23 -5.50
N SER A 194 20.00 -15.35 -5.64
CA SER A 194 19.97 -16.11 -6.90
C SER A 194 19.02 -15.47 -7.94
N ALA A 195 17.88 -14.93 -7.51
CA ALA A 195 16.94 -14.26 -8.39
C ALA A 195 17.54 -12.97 -8.98
N LEU A 196 18.26 -12.20 -8.17
CA LEU A 196 18.97 -10.98 -8.60
C LEU A 196 20.16 -11.23 -9.56
N LYS A 197 20.56 -12.47 -9.83
CA LYS A 197 21.53 -12.77 -10.88
C LYS A 197 20.94 -12.65 -12.29
N SER A 198 19.62 -12.79 -12.42
CA SER A 198 18.95 -12.56 -13.70
C SER A 198 18.83 -11.05 -13.94
N ARG A 199 19.38 -10.60 -15.08
CA ARG A 199 19.39 -9.18 -15.45
C ARG A 199 17.97 -8.60 -15.60
N ASP A 200 17.09 -9.38 -16.24
CA ASP A 200 15.70 -8.96 -16.45
C ASP A 200 14.92 -8.89 -15.14
N PHE A 201 15.18 -9.84 -14.23
CA PHE A 201 14.57 -9.83 -12.90
C PHE A 201 15.07 -8.63 -12.06
N THR A 202 16.38 -8.36 -12.07
CA THR A 202 16.95 -7.21 -11.36
C THR A 202 16.41 -5.89 -11.91
N TRP A 203 16.22 -5.79 -13.23
CA TRP A 203 15.62 -4.63 -13.86
C TRP A 203 14.17 -4.43 -13.37
N ALA A 204 13.34 -5.49 -13.40
CA ALA A 204 11.96 -5.43 -12.93
C ALA A 204 11.87 -5.07 -11.44
N PHE A 205 12.73 -5.68 -10.60
CA PHE A 205 12.82 -5.39 -9.17
C PHE A 205 13.17 -3.91 -8.91
N THR A 206 14.22 -3.41 -9.55
CA THR A 206 14.72 -2.04 -9.34
C THR A 206 13.73 -0.99 -9.85
N SER A 207 13.15 -1.22 -11.04
CA SER A 207 12.09 -0.37 -11.60
C SER A 207 10.90 -0.22 -10.64
N ARG A 208 10.43 -1.36 -10.11
CA ARG A 208 9.32 -1.39 -9.16
C ARG A 208 9.68 -0.66 -7.87
N ALA A 209 10.86 -0.96 -7.30
CA ALA A 209 11.32 -0.33 -6.06
C ALA A 209 11.43 1.20 -6.20
N PHE A 210 11.94 1.68 -7.33
CA PHE A 210 12.09 3.12 -7.58
C PHE A 210 10.74 3.80 -7.80
N MET A 211 9.83 3.21 -8.58
CA MET A 211 8.49 3.76 -8.77
C MET A 211 7.72 3.83 -7.44
N MET A 212 7.79 2.77 -6.63
CA MET A 212 7.16 2.74 -5.30
C MET A 212 7.80 3.75 -4.35
N MET A 213 9.12 3.93 -4.41
CA MET A 213 9.83 4.91 -3.59
C MET A 213 9.35 6.33 -3.90
N GLY A 214 9.29 6.72 -5.19
CA GLY A 214 8.78 8.03 -5.61
C GLY A 214 7.33 8.26 -5.17
N PHE A 215 6.50 7.23 -5.24
CA PHE A 215 5.10 7.30 -4.80
C PHE A 215 4.98 7.48 -3.28
N PHE A 216 5.64 6.65 -2.48
CA PHE A 216 5.51 6.68 -1.02
C PHE A 216 6.17 7.89 -0.37
N LEU A 217 7.22 8.47 -0.98
CA LEU A 217 7.84 9.71 -0.50
C LEU A 217 6.84 10.86 -0.38
N ILE A 218 5.94 11.00 -1.36
CA ILE A 218 4.98 12.10 -1.40
C ILE A 218 3.70 11.72 -0.64
N MET A 219 3.19 10.50 -0.88
CA MET A 219 1.90 10.05 -0.36
C MET A 219 1.84 10.05 1.18
N GLY A 220 2.94 9.66 1.84
CA GLY A 220 3.01 9.60 3.30
C GLY A 220 2.97 10.97 3.97
N TYR A 221 3.36 12.03 3.26
CA TYR A 221 3.44 13.39 3.78
C TYR A 221 2.39 14.34 3.18
N GLN A 222 1.42 13.81 2.46
CA GLN A 222 0.44 14.61 1.72
C GLN A 222 -0.33 15.59 2.60
N ALA A 223 -0.64 15.22 3.86
CA ALA A 223 -1.31 16.13 4.80
C ALA A 223 -0.46 17.37 5.12
N TYR A 224 0.81 17.16 5.42
CA TYR A 224 1.75 18.26 5.72
C TYR A 224 2.11 19.06 4.47
N ILE A 225 2.25 18.41 3.32
CA ILE A 225 2.45 19.10 2.03
C ILE A 225 1.30 20.07 1.77
N LEU A 226 0.06 19.66 1.99
CA LEU A 226 -1.11 20.51 1.79
C LEU A 226 -1.24 21.60 2.86
N ALA A 227 -0.77 21.36 4.09
CA ALA A 227 -0.84 22.33 5.18
C ALA A 227 0.24 23.41 5.07
N ASP A 228 1.48 23.03 4.73
CA ASP A 228 2.64 23.88 4.91
C ASP A 228 3.28 24.36 3.59
N TYR A 229 2.96 23.72 2.44
CA TYR A 229 3.62 24.03 1.18
C TYR A 229 2.66 24.47 0.06
N ILE A 230 1.42 23.97 0.05
CA ILE A 230 0.47 24.24 -1.03
C ILE A 230 -0.48 25.38 -0.65
N GLU A 231 -0.63 26.32 -1.56
CA GLU A 231 -1.64 27.38 -1.43
C GLU A 231 -3.03 26.80 -1.69
N LEU A 232 -3.83 26.76 -0.63
CA LEU A 232 -5.21 26.29 -0.66
C LEU A 232 -6.16 27.49 -0.79
N PRO A 233 -7.32 27.30 -1.46
CA PRO A 233 -8.39 28.31 -1.47
C PRO A 233 -8.90 28.60 -0.07
N ASP A 234 -9.36 29.83 0.17
CA ASP A 234 -9.93 30.27 1.43
C ASP A 234 -11.05 29.34 1.90
N GLY A 235 -10.97 28.92 3.15
CA GLY A 235 -11.96 28.07 3.79
C GLY A 235 -11.84 26.56 3.51
N LEU A 236 -10.89 26.12 2.69
CA LEU A 236 -10.65 24.69 2.47
C LEU A 236 -9.57 24.17 3.43
N ALA A 237 -9.92 23.25 4.31
CA ALA A 237 -8.95 22.59 5.17
C ALA A 237 -8.04 21.64 4.38
N PRO A 238 -6.72 21.53 4.71
CA PRO A 238 -5.81 20.59 4.08
C PRO A 238 -6.32 19.14 4.05
N THR A 239 -6.96 18.71 5.13
CA THR A 239 -7.53 17.38 5.29
C THR A 239 -8.74 17.12 4.38
N ASP A 240 -9.50 18.16 4.01
CA ASP A 240 -10.63 18.05 3.06
C ASP A 240 -10.16 17.96 1.60
N ALA A 241 -8.97 18.48 1.28
CA ALA A 241 -8.38 18.37 -0.05
C ALA A 241 -7.87 16.94 -0.35
N ILE A 242 -7.43 16.18 0.66
CA ILE A 242 -6.90 14.83 0.46
C ILE A 242 -7.89 13.88 -0.23
N PRO A 243 -9.16 13.73 0.21
CA PRO A 243 -10.12 12.88 -0.50
C PRO A 243 -10.30 13.26 -1.97
N MET A 244 -10.28 14.55 -2.29
CA MET A 244 -10.42 15.01 -3.67
C MET A 244 -9.24 14.55 -4.53
N LEU A 245 -8.02 14.64 -4.02
CA LEU A 245 -6.80 14.17 -4.69
C LEU A 245 -6.80 12.64 -4.82
N VAL A 246 -7.24 11.91 -3.79
CA VAL A 246 -7.38 10.45 -3.82
C VAL A 246 -8.39 10.02 -4.87
N ILE A 247 -9.52 10.71 -5.01
CA ILE A 247 -10.51 10.44 -6.05
C ILE A 247 -9.88 10.65 -7.43
N ALA A 248 -9.26 11.80 -7.68
CA ALA A 248 -8.63 12.10 -8.97
C ALA A 248 -7.57 11.05 -9.34
N ASN A 249 -6.69 10.72 -8.41
CA ASN A 249 -5.65 9.69 -8.59
C ASN A 249 -6.27 8.30 -8.87
N THR A 250 -7.23 7.87 -8.05
CA THR A 250 -7.84 6.53 -8.15
C THR A 250 -8.61 6.36 -9.45
N VAL A 251 -9.41 7.36 -9.85
CA VAL A 251 -10.20 7.31 -11.09
C VAL A 251 -9.28 7.17 -12.30
N LEU A 252 -8.23 7.98 -12.39
CA LEU A 252 -7.28 7.90 -13.49
C LEU A 252 -6.45 6.61 -13.48
N THR A 253 -6.08 6.11 -12.28
CA THR A 253 -5.43 4.81 -12.14
C THR A 253 -6.31 3.69 -12.69
N VAL A 254 -7.57 3.62 -12.30
CA VAL A 254 -8.51 2.58 -12.76
C VAL A 254 -8.76 2.67 -14.27
N ILE A 255 -9.00 3.87 -14.79
CA ILE A 255 -9.21 4.09 -16.23
C ILE A 255 -7.99 3.63 -17.03
N CYS A 256 -6.79 4.10 -16.66
CA CYS A 256 -5.57 3.78 -17.40
C CYS A 256 -5.20 2.30 -17.27
N THR A 257 -5.36 1.68 -16.10
CA THR A 257 -5.14 0.24 -15.94
C THR A 257 -6.08 -0.57 -16.81
N SER A 258 -7.36 -0.18 -16.88
CA SER A 258 -8.38 -0.88 -17.67
C SER A 258 -8.16 -0.77 -19.18
N ILE A 259 -7.62 0.36 -19.66
CA ILE A 259 -7.32 0.58 -21.06
C ILE A 259 -5.99 -0.05 -21.47
N ILE A 260 -4.94 0.17 -20.66
CA ILE A 260 -3.58 -0.24 -21.00
C ILE A 260 -3.36 -1.73 -20.79
N GLY A 261 -4.08 -2.37 -19.85
CA GLY A 261 -3.97 -3.82 -19.61
C GLY A 261 -4.16 -4.63 -20.89
N PRO A 262 -5.33 -4.56 -21.56
CA PRO A 262 -5.55 -5.26 -22.83
C PRO A 262 -4.61 -4.85 -23.97
N ILE A 263 -4.14 -3.60 -23.99
CA ILE A 263 -3.16 -3.11 -24.98
C ILE A 263 -1.80 -3.73 -24.71
N SER A 264 -1.36 -3.73 -23.45
CA SER A 264 -0.09 -4.33 -23.03
C SER A 264 -0.04 -5.84 -23.32
N ASP A 265 -1.17 -6.54 -23.20
CA ASP A 265 -1.25 -7.97 -23.50
C ASP A 265 -1.10 -8.29 -25.00
N ARG A 266 -1.51 -7.36 -25.87
CA ARG A 266 -1.35 -7.50 -27.33
C ARG A 266 0.05 -7.15 -27.82
N ILE A 267 0.80 -6.37 -27.07
CA ILE A 267 2.13 -5.88 -27.46
C ILE A 267 3.17 -6.72 -26.73
N ALA A 268 3.97 -7.50 -27.47
CA ALA A 268 5.01 -8.36 -26.91
C ALA A 268 6.10 -7.59 -26.11
N LYS A 269 6.29 -6.30 -26.38
CA LYS A 269 7.27 -5.44 -25.72
C LYS A 269 6.61 -4.61 -24.64
N ARG A 270 6.70 -5.02 -23.37
CA ARG A 270 6.08 -4.36 -22.21
C ARG A 270 6.97 -3.32 -21.53
N ARG A 271 8.30 -3.42 -21.72
CA ARG A 271 9.30 -2.50 -21.14
C ARG A 271 9.05 -1.02 -21.45
N PRO A 272 8.66 -0.61 -22.67
CA PRO A 272 8.36 0.80 -22.97
C PRO A 272 7.24 1.40 -22.11
N PHE A 273 6.24 0.62 -21.73
CA PHE A 273 5.15 1.11 -20.89
C PHE A 273 5.62 1.51 -19.50
N VAL A 274 6.54 0.73 -18.89
CA VAL A 274 7.12 1.05 -17.58
C VAL A 274 7.97 2.33 -17.66
N LEU A 275 8.77 2.47 -18.72
CA LEU A 275 9.58 3.68 -18.93
C LEU A 275 8.71 4.92 -19.14
N ILE A 276 7.70 4.82 -20.01
CA ILE A 276 6.76 5.91 -20.26
C ILE A 276 6.03 6.29 -18.97
N ALA A 277 5.57 5.30 -18.19
CA ALA A 277 4.94 5.55 -16.91
C ALA A 277 5.88 6.29 -15.94
N GLY A 278 7.15 5.88 -15.84
CA GLY A 278 8.15 6.55 -15.02
C GLY A 278 8.40 8.00 -15.44
N VAL A 279 8.52 8.25 -16.75
CA VAL A 279 8.70 9.63 -17.28
C VAL A 279 7.46 10.50 -17.02
N ILE A 280 6.26 9.96 -17.24
CA ILE A 280 5.00 10.68 -16.95
C ILE A 280 4.87 10.96 -15.46
N ALA A 281 5.18 9.99 -14.59
CA ALA A 281 5.17 10.17 -13.14
C ALA A 281 6.17 11.25 -12.70
N ALA A 282 7.38 11.23 -13.25
CA ALA A 282 8.40 12.26 -12.98
C ALA A 282 7.94 13.64 -13.45
N ALA A 283 7.37 13.76 -14.64
CA ALA A 283 6.82 15.02 -15.16
C ALA A 283 5.67 15.52 -14.27
N ALA A 284 4.79 14.63 -13.81
CA ALA A 284 3.70 14.97 -12.91
C ALA A 284 4.21 15.59 -11.59
N THR A 285 5.30 15.05 -11.02
CA THR A 285 5.87 15.56 -9.76
C THR A 285 6.53 16.93 -9.88
N VAL A 286 6.87 17.39 -11.08
CA VAL A 286 7.39 18.74 -11.31
C VAL A 286 6.27 19.78 -11.20
N VAL A 287 5.01 19.42 -11.45
CA VAL A 287 3.89 20.37 -11.46
C VAL A 287 3.70 21.09 -10.13
N PRO A 288 3.63 20.43 -8.96
CA PRO A 288 3.51 21.13 -7.67
C PRO A 288 4.74 21.96 -7.30
N VAL A 289 5.91 21.69 -7.89
CA VAL A 289 7.12 22.51 -7.72
C VAL A 289 6.97 23.85 -8.44
N LEU A 290 6.40 23.83 -9.65
CA LEU A 290 6.20 25.03 -10.47
C LEU A 290 4.94 25.80 -10.09
N VAL A 291 3.89 25.08 -9.67
CA VAL A 291 2.56 25.60 -9.34
C VAL A 291 2.15 25.02 -7.99
N PRO A 292 2.64 25.58 -6.86
CA PRO A 292 2.34 25.08 -5.51
C PRO A 292 0.93 25.46 -5.05
N THR A 293 -0.07 25.12 -5.84
CA THR A 293 -1.49 25.38 -5.58
C THR A 293 -2.30 24.08 -5.58
N LEU A 294 -3.53 24.16 -5.07
CA LEU A 294 -4.45 23.02 -5.13
C LEU A 294 -4.63 22.50 -6.56
N THR A 295 -4.69 23.38 -7.56
CA THR A 295 -4.79 23.00 -8.98
C THR A 295 -3.55 22.21 -9.42
N GLY A 296 -2.34 22.64 -9.02
CA GLY A 296 -1.11 21.88 -9.30
C GLY A 296 -1.12 20.50 -8.68
N MET A 297 -1.63 20.37 -7.44
CA MET A 297 -1.81 19.08 -6.79
C MET A 297 -2.85 18.19 -7.47
N PHE A 298 -3.94 18.77 -8.01
CA PHE A 298 -4.89 18.00 -8.80
C PHE A 298 -4.28 17.46 -10.10
N VAL A 299 -3.52 18.28 -10.80
CA VAL A 299 -2.81 17.86 -12.03
C VAL A 299 -1.81 16.76 -11.69
N TRP A 300 -1.03 16.91 -10.62
CA TRP A 300 -0.13 15.87 -10.12
C TRP A 300 -0.88 14.56 -9.80
N ALA A 301 -1.99 14.64 -9.06
CA ALA A 301 -2.76 13.46 -8.66
C ALA A 301 -3.37 12.75 -9.88
N ALA A 302 -3.91 13.49 -10.84
CA ALA A 302 -4.51 12.96 -12.07
C ALA A 302 -3.46 12.30 -12.96
N ILE A 303 -2.39 13.03 -13.32
CA ILE A 303 -1.33 12.52 -14.20
C ILE A 303 -0.54 11.40 -13.50
N GLY A 304 -0.24 11.56 -12.21
CA GLY A 304 0.42 10.53 -11.39
C GLY A 304 -0.41 9.26 -11.29
N GLY A 305 -1.73 9.38 -11.10
CA GLY A 305 -2.67 8.26 -11.12
C GLY A 305 -2.69 7.55 -12.46
N ALA A 306 -2.73 8.29 -13.56
CA ALA A 306 -2.64 7.73 -14.91
C ALA A 306 -1.31 6.97 -15.11
N ALA A 307 -0.19 7.57 -14.73
CA ALA A 307 1.14 6.93 -14.81
C ALA A 307 1.20 5.66 -13.96
N PHE A 308 0.68 5.70 -12.73
CA PHE A 308 0.62 4.55 -11.86
C PHE A 308 -0.25 3.42 -12.43
N GLY A 309 -1.39 3.76 -13.06
CA GLY A 309 -2.25 2.80 -13.75
C GLY A 309 -1.55 2.11 -14.93
N VAL A 310 -0.81 2.87 -15.75
CA VAL A 310 0.02 2.31 -16.84
C VAL A 310 1.10 1.40 -16.28
N PHE A 311 1.79 1.83 -15.22
CA PHE A 311 2.82 1.05 -14.55
C PHE A 311 2.26 -0.28 -14.03
N MET A 312 1.17 -0.25 -13.28
CA MET A 312 0.55 -1.44 -12.69
C MET A 312 0.13 -2.45 -13.75
N ALA A 313 -0.47 -1.99 -14.87
CA ALA A 313 -0.87 -2.85 -15.98
C ALA A 313 0.33 -3.57 -16.61
N ALA A 314 1.44 -2.85 -16.84
CA ALA A 314 2.64 -3.41 -17.45
C ALA A 314 3.43 -4.29 -16.46
N ASP A 315 3.53 -3.89 -15.21
CA ASP A 315 4.31 -4.53 -14.16
C ASP A 315 3.78 -5.93 -13.81
N HIS A 316 2.48 -6.09 -13.59
CA HIS A 316 1.87 -7.41 -13.38
C HIS A 316 2.16 -8.39 -14.51
N ALA A 317 2.17 -7.88 -15.73
CA ALA A 317 2.44 -8.67 -16.91
C ALA A 317 3.94 -9.00 -17.10
N ILE A 318 4.84 -8.09 -16.70
CA ILE A 318 6.30 -8.33 -16.71
C ILE A 318 6.66 -9.40 -15.68
N VAL A 319 6.10 -9.32 -14.47
CA VAL A 319 6.35 -10.28 -13.39
C VAL A 319 6.18 -11.73 -13.85
N THR A 320 5.10 -12.00 -14.58
CA THR A 320 4.82 -13.37 -15.08
C THR A 320 5.81 -13.85 -16.14
N LEU A 321 6.49 -12.93 -16.84
CA LEU A 321 7.45 -13.26 -17.92
C LEU A 321 8.90 -13.36 -17.44
N VAL A 322 9.24 -12.65 -16.37
CA VAL A 322 10.63 -12.49 -15.89
C VAL A 322 11.00 -13.55 -14.85
N LEU A 323 10.04 -14.38 -14.43
CA LEU A 323 10.31 -15.49 -13.51
C LEU A 323 11.31 -16.48 -14.15
N PRO A 324 12.52 -16.66 -13.58
CA PRO A 324 13.58 -17.44 -14.21
C PRO A 324 13.25 -18.93 -14.38
N LYS A 325 12.47 -19.50 -13.45
CA LYS A 325 12.02 -20.90 -13.46
C LYS A 325 10.65 -21.02 -12.82
N GLN A 326 9.76 -21.84 -13.40
CA GLN A 326 8.43 -22.11 -12.81
C GLN A 326 8.51 -22.78 -11.44
N GLU A 327 9.53 -23.62 -11.21
CA GLU A 327 9.76 -24.29 -9.92
C GLU A 327 10.07 -23.32 -8.78
N ASP A 328 10.67 -22.17 -9.10
CA ASP A 328 11.09 -21.13 -8.14
C ASP A 328 10.10 -19.93 -8.09
N ALA A 329 9.01 -19.98 -8.84
CA ALA A 329 8.10 -18.85 -9.03
C ALA A 329 7.58 -18.24 -7.71
N ALA A 330 7.19 -19.07 -6.74
CA ALA A 330 6.71 -18.59 -5.44
C ALA A 330 7.78 -17.82 -4.66
N ARG A 331 9.03 -18.28 -4.72
CA ARG A 331 10.19 -17.61 -4.11
C ARG A 331 10.46 -16.27 -4.79
N ASP A 332 10.50 -16.25 -6.10
CA ASP A 332 10.86 -15.08 -6.88
C ASP A 332 9.78 -13.99 -6.79
N LEU A 333 8.49 -14.37 -6.71
CA LEU A 333 7.39 -13.46 -6.37
C LEU A 333 7.54 -12.87 -4.96
N GLY A 334 8.02 -13.66 -4.00
CA GLY A 334 8.35 -13.18 -2.65
C GLY A 334 9.46 -12.12 -2.69
N VAL A 335 10.49 -12.32 -3.51
CA VAL A 335 11.56 -11.33 -3.72
C VAL A 335 11.02 -10.04 -4.35
N LEU A 336 10.16 -10.15 -5.37
CA LEU A 336 9.53 -8.98 -5.99
C LEU A 336 8.61 -8.23 -5.02
N ASN A 337 8.01 -8.91 -4.06
CA ASN A 337 7.21 -8.24 -3.03
C ASN A 337 8.06 -7.33 -2.12
N ILE A 338 9.35 -7.64 -1.95
CA ILE A 338 10.29 -6.76 -1.22
C ILE A 338 10.47 -5.43 -1.97
N ALA A 339 10.38 -5.41 -3.31
CA ALA A 339 10.41 -4.18 -4.09
C ALA A 339 9.20 -3.25 -3.83
N ASN A 340 8.09 -3.77 -3.29
CA ASN A 340 6.97 -2.97 -2.82
C ASN A 340 7.12 -2.59 -1.33
N ALA A 341 7.43 -3.57 -0.49
CA ALA A 341 7.49 -3.42 0.95
C ALA A 341 8.70 -2.59 1.41
N GLY A 342 9.85 -2.77 0.77
CA GLY A 342 11.08 -2.02 1.09
C GLY A 342 10.90 -0.50 0.99
N PRO A 343 10.45 0.02 -0.15
CA PRO A 343 10.12 1.44 -0.28
C PRO A 343 9.08 1.93 0.74
N GLN A 344 8.05 1.15 1.04
CA GLN A 344 7.04 1.50 2.04
C GLN A 344 7.63 1.69 3.45
N ILE A 345 8.66 0.89 3.78
CA ILE A 345 9.37 1.01 5.06
C ILE A 345 10.34 2.20 5.04
N ILE A 346 11.10 2.36 3.95
CA ILE A 346 12.22 3.29 3.88
C ILE A 346 11.76 4.72 3.56
N ALA A 347 10.74 4.87 2.69
CA ALA A 347 10.30 6.17 2.20
C ALA A 347 9.89 7.15 3.32
N PRO A 348 9.18 6.76 4.40
CA PRO A 348 8.86 7.69 5.47
C PRO A 348 10.10 8.27 6.15
N PHE A 349 11.12 7.45 6.43
CA PHE A 349 12.36 7.92 7.05
C PHE A 349 13.17 8.84 6.11
N VAL A 350 13.25 8.47 4.83
CA VAL A 350 13.91 9.30 3.81
C VAL A 350 13.17 10.61 3.64
N ALA A 351 11.84 10.60 3.57
CA ALA A 351 11.03 11.80 3.42
C ALA A 351 11.16 12.74 4.62
N GLY A 352 11.05 12.23 5.86
CA GLY A 352 11.25 13.03 7.07
C GLY A 352 12.65 13.66 7.12
N THR A 353 13.68 12.88 6.79
CA THR A 353 15.06 13.38 6.72
C THR A 353 15.22 14.46 5.66
N ILE A 354 14.66 14.28 4.46
CA ILE A 354 14.70 15.25 3.36
C ILE A 354 14.07 16.58 3.81
N VAL A 355 12.85 16.55 4.35
CA VAL A 355 12.12 17.75 4.73
C VAL A 355 12.89 18.54 5.80
N VAL A 356 13.40 17.86 6.82
CA VAL A 356 14.13 18.50 7.92
C VAL A 356 15.52 18.99 7.47
N SER A 357 16.27 18.18 6.71
CA SER A 357 17.64 18.51 6.33
C SER A 357 17.74 19.55 5.21
N LEU A 358 16.80 19.53 4.25
CA LEU A 358 16.76 20.45 3.11
C LEU A 358 15.81 21.63 3.33
N GLY A 359 15.01 21.60 4.40
CA GLY A 359 14.16 22.70 4.83
C GLY A 359 12.90 22.91 3.99
N GLY A 360 12.31 21.83 3.40
CA GLY A 360 11.04 22.00 2.69
C GLY A 360 10.51 20.78 1.96
N TYR A 361 9.19 20.76 1.78
CA TYR A 361 8.47 19.67 1.10
C TYR A 361 8.68 19.63 -0.41
N MET A 362 9.12 20.74 -1.03
CA MET A 362 9.46 20.82 -2.46
C MET A 362 10.45 19.71 -2.87
N TYR A 363 11.40 19.40 -2.01
CA TYR A 363 12.44 18.41 -2.28
C TYR A 363 11.89 16.98 -2.35
N LEU A 364 10.73 16.69 -1.74
CA LEU A 364 10.05 15.39 -1.89
C LEU A 364 9.60 15.17 -3.34
N PHE A 365 9.11 16.22 -3.99
CA PHE A 365 8.70 16.16 -5.39
C PHE A 365 9.92 16.02 -6.31
N VAL A 366 10.97 16.79 -6.08
CA VAL A 366 12.20 16.72 -6.89
C VAL A 366 12.85 15.34 -6.79
N ILE A 367 13.02 14.83 -5.58
CA ILE A 367 13.63 13.51 -5.34
C ILE A 367 12.68 12.38 -5.81
N GLY A 368 11.37 12.53 -5.61
CA GLY A 368 10.36 11.64 -6.16
C GLY A 368 10.39 11.56 -7.68
N ALA A 369 10.61 12.70 -8.37
CA ALA A 369 10.81 12.73 -9.82
C ALA A 369 12.06 11.95 -10.25
N VAL A 370 13.17 12.12 -9.53
CA VAL A 370 14.42 11.38 -9.78
C VAL A 370 14.18 9.88 -9.64
N PHE A 371 13.56 9.42 -8.56
CA PHE A 371 13.25 8.00 -8.39
C PHE A 371 12.33 7.47 -9.49
N SER A 372 11.26 8.18 -9.84
CA SER A 372 10.32 7.76 -10.87
C SER A 372 10.96 7.68 -12.26
N SER A 373 11.88 8.60 -12.60
CA SER A 373 12.58 8.64 -13.90
C SER A 373 13.77 7.70 -13.98
N SER A 374 14.36 7.32 -12.84
CA SER A 374 15.59 6.53 -12.75
C SER A 374 15.36 5.03 -12.90
N ALA A 375 14.18 4.59 -13.40
CA ALA A 375 13.99 3.19 -13.74
C ALA A 375 15.12 2.76 -14.71
N PRO A 376 15.95 1.76 -14.33
CA PRO A 376 17.14 1.42 -15.10
C PRO A 376 16.76 1.06 -16.54
N TRP A 377 17.48 1.65 -17.51
CA TRP A 377 17.28 1.37 -18.93
C TRP A 377 17.73 -0.07 -19.24
N PRO A 378 16.86 -0.92 -19.77
CA PRO A 378 17.30 -2.23 -20.22
C PRO A 378 18.26 -2.02 -21.40
N SER A 379 19.52 -2.47 -21.28
CA SER A 379 20.37 -2.50 -22.45
C SER A 379 19.73 -3.42 -23.51
N PRO A 380 19.78 -3.04 -24.79
CA PRO A 380 19.38 -3.92 -25.86
C PRO A 380 20.22 -5.21 -25.76
N GLY A 381 19.54 -6.34 -25.49
CA GLY A 381 20.13 -7.68 -25.63
C GLY A 381 19.90 -8.17 -27.02
#